data_126cd48fa09fe255843ab916465741dc
#
_entry.id   126cd48fa09fe255843ab916465741dc
#
_cell.length_a   1.000
_cell.length_b   1.000
_cell.length_c   1.000
_cell.angle_alpha   90.00
_cell.angle_beta   90.00
_cell.angle_gamma   90.00
#
_symmetry.space_group_name_H-M   'P 1'
#
loop_
_entity.id
_entity.type
_entity.pdbx_description
1 polymer ?
#
loop_
_entity_poly.entity_id
_entity_poly.type
_entity_poly.pdbx_seq_one_letter_code
_entity_poly.pdbx_strand_id
1 'polypeptide(L)'
;MVIDCHQHLWPPRLVDALRRRTSYPYLRNWTLYLAGEDPYAVDPAAHDVARRRRQEIGREQVLVSLSSPLGIEHLPGPEGGELIEVWHESALELGDPFRVWAAASVTGLDPDGLAKVLRHERVAGLQLPATALADPAGIERAGPLLAEAERAGKPLLVHPGPAPACGPGLPSWWPALVPYVSQLHQSWLAWHVAGRRLHPYLRIAFVALAGLAPLHHERLAARGGALGPLDPHVYYETSSYGTRAIDALIRVVGVDPIVLGSDRPYAEPVDPGLGDAFTHALTTANPRHLLTGAPRCPCPRCPAAS
;
A
#
# COMPACT_ATOMS: atom_id res chain seq x y z
N MET A 1 5.72 -19.20 8.81
CA MET A 1 5.05 -18.07 9.50
C MET A 1 4.59 -17.09 8.45
N VAL A 2 3.37 -16.56 8.55
CA VAL A 2 2.72 -15.74 7.50
C VAL A 2 2.88 -14.26 7.81
N ILE A 3 3.30 -13.48 6.82
CA ILE A 3 3.32 -12.02 6.85
C ILE A 3 2.24 -11.50 5.90
N ASP A 4 1.34 -10.68 6.40
CA ASP A 4 0.32 -9.98 5.64
C ASP A 4 0.76 -8.53 5.43
N CYS A 5 1.09 -8.18 4.21
CA CYS A 5 1.72 -6.89 3.89
C CYS A 5 0.75 -5.72 3.84
N HIS A 6 -0.58 -5.98 3.86
CA HIS A 6 -1.55 -4.91 3.67
C HIS A 6 -2.89 -5.21 4.33
N GLN A 7 -3.22 -4.40 5.33
CA GLN A 7 -4.53 -4.36 5.97
C GLN A 7 -4.88 -2.93 6.40
N HIS A 8 -6.16 -2.70 6.70
CA HIS A 8 -6.64 -1.46 7.29
C HIS A 8 -7.24 -1.73 8.68
N LEU A 9 -6.87 -0.90 9.64
CA LEU A 9 -7.43 -0.92 10.98
C LEU A 9 -7.42 0.51 11.51
N TRP A 10 -8.59 1.08 11.77
CA TRP A 10 -8.68 2.42 12.34
C TRP A 10 -8.60 2.35 13.85
N PRO A 11 -7.49 2.78 14.45
CA PRO A 11 -7.37 2.79 15.91
C PRO A 11 -8.38 3.76 16.54
N PRO A 12 -8.76 3.56 17.83
CA PRO A 12 -9.78 4.38 18.48
C PRO A 12 -9.53 5.89 18.39
N ARG A 13 -8.31 6.36 18.56
CA ARG A 13 -7.96 7.78 18.47
C ARG A 13 -8.22 8.36 17.08
N LEU A 14 -7.93 7.61 16.01
CA LEU A 14 -8.24 8.05 14.65
C LEU A 14 -9.76 8.13 14.43
N VAL A 15 -10.51 7.12 14.89
CA VAL A 15 -11.98 7.12 14.84
C VAL A 15 -12.54 8.35 15.57
N ASP A 16 -12.03 8.66 16.75
CA ASP A 16 -12.48 9.82 17.53
C ASP A 16 -12.07 11.15 16.87
N ALA A 17 -10.90 11.20 16.22
CA ALA A 17 -10.50 12.37 15.44
C ALA A 17 -11.46 12.59 14.26
N LEU A 18 -11.79 11.55 13.50
CA LEU A 18 -12.76 11.63 12.39
C LEU A 18 -14.17 12.04 12.86
N ARG A 19 -14.59 11.61 14.04
CA ARG A 19 -15.89 12.00 14.63
C ARG A 19 -15.97 13.47 15.04
N ARG A 20 -14.85 14.07 15.46
CA ARG A 20 -14.81 15.49 15.83
C ARG A 20 -14.83 16.44 14.63
N ARG A 21 -14.51 15.94 13.44
CA ARG A 21 -14.43 16.76 12.21
C ARG A 21 -15.80 17.16 11.71
N THR A 22 -15.84 18.31 11.02
CA THR A 22 -17.03 18.83 10.33
C THR A 22 -16.82 18.99 8.82
N SER A 23 -15.57 18.79 8.36
CA SER A 23 -15.15 18.73 6.96
C SER A 23 -14.67 17.34 6.59
N TYR A 24 -14.69 16.99 5.31
CA TYR A 24 -14.24 15.70 4.81
C TYR A 24 -12.74 15.44 5.11
N PRO A 25 -12.37 14.17 5.43
CA PRO A 25 -13.23 13.04 5.79
C PRO A 25 -13.77 13.19 7.22
N TYR A 26 -14.98 12.71 7.47
CA TYR A 26 -15.55 12.68 8.85
C TYR A 26 -16.49 11.50 9.06
N LEU A 27 -16.70 11.12 10.33
CA LEU A 27 -17.63 10.07 10.76
C LEU A 27 -18.83 10.64 11.51
N ARG A 28 -20.05 10.10 11.25
CA ARG A 28 -21.24 10.27 12.07
C ARG A 28 -21.90 8.93 12.29
N ASN A 29 -21.93 8.46 13.53
CA ASN A 29 -22.55 7.16 13.88
C ASN A 29 -22.09 6.00 12.98
N TRP A 30 -20.78 5.92 12.68
CA TRP A 30 -20.19 4.94 11.78
C TRP A 30 -20.65 5.05 10.30
N THR A 31 -21.23 6.16 9.91
CA THR A 31 -21.34 6.54 8.51
C THR A 31 -20.13 7.41 8.15
N LEU A 32 -19.37 6.99 7.16
CA LEU A 32 -18.22 7.73 6.64
C LEU A 32 -18.66 8.67 5.53
N TYR A 33 -18.14 9.88 5.58
CA TYR A 33 -18.37 10.94 4.60
C TYR A 33 -17.04 11.32 3.97
N LEU A 34 -16.92 11.11 2.67
CA LEU A 34 -15.75 11.44 1.85
C LEU A 34 -16.08 12.53 0.83
N ALA A 35 -15.08 13.28 0.41
CA ALA A 35 -15.25 14.22 -0.68
C ALA A 35 -15.45 13.47 -2.00
N GLY A 36 -16.58 13.71 -2.66
CA GLY A 36 -16.86 13.16 -3.99
C GLY A 36 -17.43 11.74 -4.01
N GLU A 37 -17.69 11.13 -2.86
CA GLU A 37 -18.31 9.81 -2.75
C GLU A 37 -19.61 9.87 -1.94
N ASP A 38 -20.54 8.98 -2.24
CA ASP A 38 -21.76 8.82 -1.44
C ASP A 38 -21.39 8.32 -0.02
N PRO A 39 -22.05 8.83 1.04
CA PRO A 39 -21.83 8.34 2.38
C PRO A 39 -22.12 6.84 2.51
N TYR A 40 -21.27 6.10 3.20
CA TYR A 40 -21.47 4.67 3.41
C TYR A 40 -21.28 4.24 4.87
N ALA A 41 -22.00 3.17 5.26
CA ALA A 41 -21.90 2.60 6.59
C ALA A 41 -20.61 1.79 6.73
N VAL A 42 -19.85 2.05 7.80
CA VAL A 42 -18.65 1.28 8.17
C VAL A 42 -19.03 0.33 9.31
N ASP A 43 -18.67 -0.95 9.19
CA ASP A 43 -18.86 -1.91 10.30
C ASP A 43 -17.90 -1.58 11.44
N PRO A 44 -18.39 -1.16 12.62
CA PRO A 44 -17.54 -0.87 13.77
C PRO A 44 -16.73 -2.08 14.23
N ALA A 45 -17.27 -3.29 14.06
CA ALA A 45 -16.59 -4.53 14.46
C ALA A 45 -15.36 -4.84 13.56
N ALA A 46 -15.32 -4.30 12.35
CA ALA A 46 -14.17 -4.39 11.46
C ALA A 46 -12.94 -3.63 12.00
N HIS A 47 -13.17 -2.63 12.84
CA HIS A 47 -12.13 -1.81 13.46
C HIS A 47 -11.97 -2.05 14.96
N ASP A 48 -12.61 -3.09 15.51
CA ASP A 48 -12.36 -3.53 16.89
C ASP A 48 -10.99 -4.21 17.01
N VAL A 49 -10.06 -3.56 17.70
CA VAL A 49 -8.67 -4.00 17.82
C VAL A 49 -8.55 -5.40 18.44
N ALA A 50 -9.36 -5.71 19.44
CA ALA A 50 -9.31 -7.01 20.12
C ALA A 50 -9.84 -8.13 19.21
N ARG A 51 -10.92 -7.86 18.46
CA ARG A 51 -11.45 -8.78 17.45
C ARG A 51 -10.42 -9.02 16.34
N ARG A 52 -9.84 -7.95 15.78
CA ARG A 52 -8.84 -8.04 14.71
C ARG A 52 -7.61 -8.83 15.18
N ARG A 53 -7.10 -8.59 16.38
CA ARG A 53 -5.98 -9.37 16.91
C ARG A 53 -6.31 -10.86 17.01
N ARG A 54 -7.53 -11.26 17.38
CA ARG A 54 -7.95 -12.67 17.39
C ARG A 54 -7.99 -13.29 15.99
N GLN A 55 -8.39 -12.53 14.98
CA GLN A 55 -8.40 -12.98 13.58
C GLN A 55 -7.00 -13.21 13.02
N GLU A 56 -6.00 -12.55 13.58
CA GLU A 56 -4.61 -12.61 13.12
C GLU A 56 -3.75 -13.63 13.90
N ILE A 57 -4.34 -14.48 14.74
CA ILE A 57 -3.63 -15.53 15.45
C ILE A 57 -2.93 -16.46 14.44
N GLY A 58 -1.62 -16.72 14.67
CA GLY A 58 -0.78 -17.52 13.78
C GLY A 58 -0.05 -16.75 12.69
N ARG A 59 -0.33 -15.45 12.52
CA ARG A 59 0.48 -14.56 11.67
C ARG A 59 1.69 -14.01 12.44
N GLU A 60 2.81 -13.91 11.73
CA GLU A 60 4.04 -13.33 12.28
C GLU A 60 3.94 -11.81 12.34
N GLN A 61 3.47 -11.22 11.25
CA GLN A 61 3.29 -9.79 11.12
C GLN A 61 2.05 -9.48 10.27
N VAL A 62 1.39 -8.40 10.63
CA VAL A 62 0.27 -7.82 9.90
C VAL A 62 0.55 -6.32 9.74
N LEU A 63 0.73 -5.89 8.51
CA LEU A 63 1.06 -4.50 8.24
C LEU A 63 -0.21 -3.69 8.01
N VAL A 64 -0.48 -2.78 8.94
CA VAL A 64 -1.64 -1.89 8.86
C VAL A 64 -1.26 -0.56 8.23
N SER A 65 -2.13 -0.08 7.37
CA SER A 65 -1.97 1.17 6.63
C SER A 65 -3.12 2.13 6.89
N LEU A 66 -2.85 3.42 6.79
CA LEU A 66 -3.89 4.44 6.70
C LEU A 66 -4.71 4.18 5.43
N SER A 67 -6.04 4.27 5.52
CA SER A 67 -6.90 4.16 4.34
C SER A 67 -6.77 5.42 3.49
N SER A 68 -5.85 5.44 2.52
CA SER A 68 -5.60 6.63 1.66
C SER A 68 -6.83 7.16 0.91
N PRO A 69 -7.86 6.34 0.58
CA PRO A 69 -9.14 6.86 0.09
C PRO A 69 -9.83 7.88 1.01
N LEU A 70 -9.50 7.90 2.31
CA LEU A 70 -9.93 8.97 3.22
C LEU A 70 -9.43 10.36 2.79
N GLY A 71 -8.34 10.44 2.03
CA GLY A 71 -7.78 11.68 1.53
C GLY A 71 -7.01 12.49 2.57
N ILE A 72 -6.66 11.89 3.72
CA ILE A 72 -5.97 12.58 4.82
C ILE A 72 -4.63 13.14 4.35
N GLU A 73 -3.88 12.38 3.55
CA GLU A 73 -2.57 12.78 3.03
C GLU A 73 -2.64 13.99 2.08
N HIS A 74 -3.85 14.28 1.52
CA HIS A 74 -4.11 15.41 0.62
C HIS A 74 -4.70 16.62 1.33
N LEU A 75 -5.01 16.54 2.62
CA LEU A 75 -5.51 17.70 3.37
C LEU A 75 -4.45 18.80 3.46
N PRO A 76 -4.85 20.08 3.60
CA PRO A 76 -3.93 21.19 3.84
C PRO A 76 -2.99 20.91 5.01
N GLY A 77 -1.74 21.37 4.92
CA GLY A 77 -0.61 21.00 5.77
C GLY A 77 -0.91 20.77 7.27
N PRO A 78 -1.41 21.78 8.04
CA PRO A 78 -1.64 21.57 9.46
C PRO A 78 -2.70 20.49 9.76
N GLU A 79 -3.82 20.53 9.04
CA GLU A 79 -4.95 19.62 9.28
C GLU A 79 -4.60 18.17 8.92
N GLY A 80 -3.93 17.97 7.79
CA GLY A 80 -3.45 16.65 7.37
C GLY A 80 -2.37 16.11 8.30
N GLY A 81 -1.44 16.98 8.71
CA GLY A 81 -0.35 16.64 9.62
C GLY A 81 -0.86 16.15 10.98
N GLU A 82 -1.82 16.85 11.60
CA GLU A 82 -2.43 16.44 12.87
C GLU A 82 -3.10 15.06 12.79
N LEU A 83 -3.82 14.76 11.72
CA LEU A 83 -4.46 13.45 11.54
C LEU A 83 -3.45 12.34 11.29
N ILE A 84 -2.38 12.62 10.54
CA ILE A 84 -1.29 11.67 10.32
C ILE A 84 -0.55 11.38 11.63
N GLU A 85 -0.32 12.39 12.47
CA GLU A 85 0.27 12.20 13.80
C GLU A 85 -0.63 11.34 14.69
N VAL A 86 -1.93 11.62 14.74
CA VAL A 86 -2.92 10.79 15.45
C VAL A 86 -2.91 9.35 14.93
N TRP A 87 -2.80 9.16 13.62
CA TRP A 87 -2.64 7.83 13.01
C TRP A 87 -1.37 7.14 13.53
N HIS A 88 -0.22 7.77 13.42
CA HIS A 88 1.04 7.17 13.84
C HIS A 88 1.02 6.78 15.31
N GLU A 89 0.69 7.71 16.20
CA GLU A 89 0.64 7.45 17.64
C GLU A 89 -0.26 6.26 17.96
N SER A 90 -1.48 6.28 17.44
CA SER A 90 -2.48 5.25 17.79
C SER A 90 -2.22 3.90 17.10
N ALA A 91 -1.66 3.88 15.90
CA ALA A 91 -1.32 2.64 15.21
C ALA A 91 -0.09 1.96 15.84
N LEU A 92 0.89 2.73 16.32
CA LEU A 92 2.04 2.19 17.03
C LEU A 92 1.68 1.56 18.39
N GLU A 93 0.58 1.97 19.01
CA GLU A 93 0.06 1.40 20.24
C GLU A 93 -0.67 0.04 20.04
N LEU A 94 -0.97 -0.35 18.79
CA LEU A 94 -1.71 -1.59 18.52
C LEU A 94 -1.00 -2.85 19.04
N GLY A 95 0.33 -2.86 19.14
CA GLY A 95 1.11 -4.03 19.58
C GLY A 95 1.08 -5.19 18.58
N ASP A 96 1.65 -6.34 18.98
CA ASP A 96 1.72 -7.52 18.11
C ASP A 96 0.34 -8.09 17.77
N PRO A 97 0.16 -8.65 16.57
CA PRO A 97 1.15 -8.83 15.49
C PRO A 97 1.29 -7.61 14.54
N PHE A 98 0.67 -6.46 14.88
CA PHE A 98 0.57 -5.31 14.00
C PHE A 98 1.89 -4.56 13.83
N ARG A 99 2.21 -4.20 12.58
CA ARG A 99 3.25 -3.26 12.16
C ARG A 99 2.60 -2.15 11.35
N VAL A 100 3.24 -1.02 11.18
CA VAL A 100 2.63 0.19 10.64
C VAL A 100 3.32 0.62 9.35
N TRP A 101 2.56 0.87 8.31
CA TRP A 101 2.99 1.72 7.21
C TRP A 101 2.83 3.17 7.64
N ALA A 102 3.93 3.91 7.72
CA ALA A 102 3.87 5.34 7.98
C ALA A 102 3.15 6.07 6.84
N ALA A 103 2.28 7.00 7.15
CA ALA A 103 1.67 7.91 6.19
C ALA A 103 2.46 9.24 6.15
N ALA A 104 2.33 9.99 5.06
CA ALA A 104 2.91 11.32 4.96
C ALA A 104 1.99 12.26 4.18
N SER A 105 1.95 13.54 4.55
CA SER A 105 1.26 14.56 3.78
C SER A 105 1.94 14.75 2.43
N VAL A 106 1.16 14.83 1.37
CA VAL A 106 1.64 15.09 0.00
C VAL A 106 1.44 16.55 -0.42
N THR A 107 0.81 17.35 0.44
CA THR A 107 0.59 18.79 0.25
C THR A 107 1.50 19.65 1.12
N GLY A 108 1.85 19.17 2.31
CA GLY A 108 2.79 19.80 3.24
C GLY A 108 3.87 18.80 3.62
N LEU A 109 4.88 18.64 2.75
CA LEU A 109 5.94 17.65 2.95
C LEU A 109 6.73 17.93 4.23
N ASP A 110 6.88 16.92 5.07
CA ASP A 110 7.74 16.93 6.27
C ASP A 110 8.69 15.72 6.26
N PRO A 111 9.81 15.79 5.51
CA PRO A 111 10.80 14.71 5.47
C PRO A 111 11.45 14.45 6.82
N ASP A 112 11.70 15.48 7.62
CA ASP A 112 12.33 15.34 8.93
C ASP A 112 11.41 14.62 9.93
N GLY A 113 10.12 14.96 9.95
CA GLY A 113 9.11 14.26 10.73
C GLY A 113 9.00 12.80 10.29
N LEU A 114 8.92 12.54 8.99
CA LEU A 114 8.91 11.19 8.44
C LEU A 114 10.15 10.40 8.84
N ALA A 115 11.36 10.99 8.76
CA ALA A 115 12.59 10.33 9.16
C ALA A 115 12.57 9.90 10.62
N LYS A 116 11.93 10.66 11.52
CA LYS A 116 11.74 10.28 12.92
C LYS A 116 10.84 9.06 13.06
N VAL A 117 9.70 9.07 12.35
CA VAL A 117 8.73 7.96 12.39
C VAL A 117 9.34 6.68 11.83
N LEU A 118 10.05 6.75 10.70
CA LEU A 118 10.68 5.59 10.06
C LEU A 118 11.73 4.88 10.94
N ARG A 119 12.30 5.56 11.94
CA ARG A 119 13.22 4.93 12.90
C ARG A 119 12.54 4.02 13.92
N HIS A 120 11.23 4.15 14.09
CA HIS A 120 10.51 3.32 15.05
C HIS A 120 10.48 1.85 14.58
N GLU A 121 10.77 0.91 15.47
CA GLU A 121 10.89 -0.52 15.16
C GLU A 121 9.62 -1.15 14.58
N ARG A 122 8.43 -0.64 14.96
CA ARG A 122 7.13 -1.09 14.48
C ARG A 122 6.75 -0.51 13.13
N VAL A 123 7.50 0.44 12.61
CA VAL A 123 7.25 1.03 11.28
C VAL A 123 7.92 0.16 10.21
N ALA A 124 7.10 -0.42 9.34
CA ALA A 124 7.54 -1.30 8.26
C ALA A 124 8.11 -0.54 7.06
N GLY A 125 7.52 0.60 6.73
CA GLY A 125 7.89 1.43 5.60
C GLY A 125 7.02 2.67 5.50
N LEU A 126 7.08 3.35 4.36
CA LEU A 126 6.25 4.49 3.99
C LEU A 126 5.09 4.02 3.12
N GLN A 127 3.88 4.55 3.32
CA GLN A 127 2.79 4.48 2.37
C GLN A 127 2.55 5.85 1.74
N LEU A 128 2.32 5.87 0.43
CA LEU A 128 1.84 7.05 -0.29
C LEU A 128 0.65 6.70 -1.19
N PRO A 129 -0.29 7.66 -1.37
CA PRO A 129 -1.38 7.48 -2.32
C PRO A 129 -0.86 7.50 -3.76
N ALA A 130 -1.36 6.60 -4.60
CA ALA A 130 -1.01 6.47 -6.01
C ALA A 130 -1.24 7.78 -6.79
N THR A 131 -2.23 8.56 -6.37
CA THR A 131 -2.52 9.90 -6.92
C THR A 131 -1.35 10.89 -6.78
N ALA A 132 -0.53 10.75 -5.75
CA ALA A 132 0.67 11.58 -5.57
C ALA A 132 1.81 11.18 -6.52
N LEU A 133 1.77 9.96 -7.05
CA LEU A 133 2.80 9.36 -7.91
C LEU A 133 2.30 9.11 -9.34
N ALA A 134 1.23 9.78 -9.76
CA ALA A 134 0.52 9.51 -11.00
C ALA A 134 1.33 9.83 -12.28
N ASP A 135 2.36 10.67 -12.17
CA ASP A 135 3.23 11.07 -13.27
C ASP A 135 4.67 11.34 -12.78
N PRO A 136 5.65 11.50 -13.67
CA PRO A 136 7.04 11.81 -13.30
C PRO A 136 7.17 13.04 -12.40
N ALA A 137 6.40 14.09 -12.65
CA ALA A 137 6.44 15.30 -11.82
C ALA A 137 5.90 15.05 -10.41
N GLY A 138 4.91 14.16 -10.25
CA GLY A 138 4.43 13.69 -8.94
C GLY A 138 5.51 12.98 -8.15
N ILE A 139 6.26 12.09 -8.82
CA ILE A 139 7.40 11.39 -8.20
C ILE A 139 8.48 12.39 -7.75
N GLU A 140 8.82 13.38 -8.60
CA GLU A 140 9.78 14.43 -8.24
C GLU A 140 9.30 15.25 -7.04
N ARG A 141 8.02 15.64 -7.00
CA ARG A 141 7.45 16.35 -5.84
C ARG A 141 7.51 15.51 -4.56
N ALA A 142 7.21 14.21 -4.64
CA ALA A 142 7.30 13.29 -3.50
C ALA A 142 8.76 12.92 -3.15
N GLY A 143 9.73 13.27 -4.00
CA GLY A 143 11.14 12.91 -3.90
C GLY A 143 11.74 13.06 -2.51
N PRO A 144 11.53 14.17 -1.76
CA PRO A 144 12.03 14.30 -0.40
C PRO A 144 11.57 13.18 0.55
N LEU A 145 10.30 12.76 0.46
CA LEU A 145 9.76 11.67 1.28
C LEU A 145 10.31 10.30 0.83
N LEU A 146 10.40 10.08 -0.48
CA LEU A 146 10.95 8.85 -1.06
C LEU A 146 12.42 8.65 -0.69
N ALA A 147 13.20 9.73 -0.69
CA ALA A 147 14.60 9.71 -0.28
C ALA A 147 14.77 9.33 1.20
N GLU A 148 13.86 9.76 2.08
CA GLU A 148 13.89 9.34 3.49
C GLU A 148 13.61 7.85 3.65
N ALA A 149 12.61 7.30 2.94
CA ALA A 149 12.32 5.88 2.96
C ALA A 149 13.51 5.06 2.42
N GLU A 150 14.10 5.48 1.30
CA GLU A 150 15.29 4.84 0.72
C GLU A 150 16.48 4.86 1.68
N ARG A 151 16.79 6.02 2.28
CA ARG A 151 17.87 6.18 3.25
C ARG A 151 17.67 5.33 4.51
N ALA A 152 16.43 5.20 4.96
CA ALA A 152 16.08 4.34 6.10
C ALA A 152 16.10 2.84 5.75
N GLY A 153 16.33 2.48 4.49
CA GLY A 153 16.23 1.10 4.02
C GLY A 153 14.82 0.52 4.16
N LYS A 154 13.79 1.38 4.19
CA LYS A 154 12.38 1.03 4.35
C LYS A 154 11.66 1.05 3.00
N PRO A 155 10.77 0.08 2.72
CA PRO A 155 10.02 0.05 1.46
C PRO A 155 8.93 1.11 1.39
N LEU A 156 8.47 1.37 0.15
CA LEU A 156 7.28 2.14 -0.15
C LEU A 156 6.11 1.21 -0.47
N LEU A 157 4.93 1.47 0.10
CA LEU A 157 3.65 0.92 -0.32
C LEU A 157 2.87 1.98 -1.11
N VAL A 158 2.43 1.65 -2.31
CA VAL A 158 1.58 2.52 -3.13
C VAL A 158 0.16 2.02 -3.08
N HIS A 159 -0.72 2.84 -2.51
CA HIS A 159 -2.14 2.53 -2.31
C HIS A 159 -3.01 3.50 -3.11
N PRO A 160 -4.20 3.11 -3.63
CA PRO A 160 -5.13 4.07 -4.22
C PRO A 160 -5.44 5.23 -3.28
N GLY A 161 -5.44 6.43 -3.80
CA GLY A 161 -5.87 7.64 -3.09
C GLY A 161 -7.36 7.92 -3.26
N PRO A 162 -7.83 9.13 -2.89
CA PRO A 162 -9.23 9.51 -3.05
C PRO A 162 -9.71 9.32 -4.49
N ALA A 163 -10.93 8.80 -4.63
CA ALA A 163 -11.59 8.76 -5.92
C ALA A 163 -12.10 10.15 -6.30
N PRO A 164 -12.04 10.53 -7.59
CA PRO A 164 -12.74 11.71 -8.05
C PRO A 164 -14.25 11.53 -7.88
N ALA A 165 -14.97 12.65 -7.77
CA ALA A 165 -16.43 12.61 -7.70
C ALA A 165 -16.99 11.83 -8.90
N CYS A 166 -17.71 10.75 -8.60
CA CYS A 166 -18.40 9.96 -9.60
C CYS A 166 -19.83 10.47 -9.75
N GLY A 167 -20.39 10.40 -10.98
CA GLY A 167 -21.77 10.78 -11.22
C GLY A 167 -22.75 9.92 -10.40
N PRO A 168 -23.97 10.39 -10.15
CA PRO A 168 -24.96 9.67 -9.36
C PRO A 168 -25.38 8.35 -10.04
N GLY A 169 -25.74 7.36 -9.22
CA GLY A 169 -26.29 6.08 -9.69
C GLY A 169 -25.26 5.03 -10.09
N LEU A 170 -23.99 5.24 -9.83
CA LEU A 170 -22.97 4.21 -10.04
C LEU A 170 -22.98 3.16 -8.91
N PRO A 171 -22.67 1.89 -9.22
CA PRO A 171 -22.58 0.85 -8.19
C PRO A 171 -21.50 1.16 -7.16
N SER A 172 -21.67 0.71 -5.92
CA SER A 172 -20.72 0.92 -4.81
C SER A 172 -19.31 0.37 -5.07
N TRP A 173 -19.17 -0.64 -5.94
CA TRP A 173 -17.86 -1.19 -6.34
C TRP A 173 -17.12 -0.34 -7.38
N TRP A 174 -17.76 0.69 -7.96
CA TRP A 174 -17.19 1.49 -9.06
C TRP A 174 -15.85 2.15 -8.70
N PRO A 175 -15.68 2.79 -7.52
CA PRO A 175 -14.39 3.37 -7.15
C PRO A 175 -13.24 2.36 -7.15
N ALA A 176 -13.49 1.16 -6.63
CA ALA A 176 -12.47 0.11 -6.52
C ALA A 176 -11.98 -0.40 -7.89
N LEU A 177 -12.86 -0.46 -8.90
CA LEU A 177 -12.51 -1.04 -10.20
C LEU A 177 -12.17 -0.03 -11.30
N VAL A 178 -12.54 1.23 -11.14
CA VAL A 178 -12.30 2.24 -12.19
C VAL A 178 -11.24 3.25 -11.75
N PRO A 179 -11.49 4.20 -10.82
CA PRO A 179 -10.46 5.16 -10.45
C PRO A 179 -9.26 4.50 -9.76
N TYR A 180 -9.44 3.54 -8.84
CA TYR A 180 -8.30 2.94 -8.12
C TYR A 180 -7.38 2.17 -9.06
N VAL A 181 -7.94 1.38 -9.99
CA VAL A 181 -7.15 0.69 -11.01
C VAL A 181 -6.41 1.69 -11.89
N SER A 182 -7.08 2.77 -12.32
CA SER A 182 -6.45 3.82 -13.13
C SER A 182 -5.30 4.51 -12.39
N GLN A 183 -5.47 4.83 -11.11
CA GLN A 183 -4.43 5.43 -10.27
C GLN A 183 -3.19 4.51 -10.13
N LEU A 184 -3.42 3.22 -9.91
CA LEU A 184 -2.34 2.23 -9.81
C LEU A 184 -1.60 2.06 -11.15
N HIS A 185 -2.31 2.04 -12.29
CA HIS A 185 -1.69 2.00 -13.61
C HIS A 185 -0.79 3.23 -13.85
N GLN A 186 -1.31 4.42 -13.56
CA GLN A 186 -0.56 5.66 -13.76
C GLN A 186 0.70 5.69 -12.89
N SER A 187 0.59 5.40 -11.60
CA SER A 187 1.72 5.41 -10.68
C SER A 187 2.76 4.33 -11.01
N TRP A 188 2.33 3.14 -11.43
CA TRP A 188 3.24 2.07 -11.85
C TRP A 188 4.03 2.45 -13.10
N LEU A 189 3.38 2.98 -14.13
CA LEU A 189 4.04 3.46 -15.35
C LEU A 189 4.96 4.66 -15.06
N ALA A 190 4.52 5.61 -14.25
CA ALA A 190 5.35 6.76 -13.85
C ALA A 190 6.61 6.31 -13.10
N TRP A 191 6.49 5.28 -12.23
CA TRP A 191 7.62 4.70 -11.54
C TRP A 191 8.66 4.12 -12.51
N HIS A 192 8.22 3.38 -13.54
CA HIS A 192 9.12 2.82 -14.55
C HIS A 192 9.79 3.89 -15.42
N VAL A 193 9.09 5.01 -15.67
CA VAL A 193 9.65 6.11 -16.48
C VAL A 193 10.66 6.94 -15.69
N ALA A 194 10.40 7.22 -14.41
CA ALA A 194 11.19 8.17 -13.63
C ALA A 194 11.64 7.63 -12.26
N GLY A 195 10.78 6.92 -11.55
CA GLY A 195 10.97 6.59 -10.14
C GLY A 195 12.22 5.78 -9.88
N ARG A 196 12.46 4.69 -10.63
CA ARG A 196 13.64 3.85 -10.45
C ARG A 196 14.95 4.59 -10.70
N ARG A 197 14.97 5.50 -11.65
CA ARG A 197 16.14 6.33 -11.92
C ARG A 197 16.44 7.32 -10.79
N LEU A 198 15.40 7.87 -10.16
CA LEU A 198 15.52 8.82 -9.06
C LEU A 198 15.80 8.13 -7.71
N HIS A 199 15.29 6.92 -7.52
CA HIS A 199 15.39 6.14 -6.29
C HIS A 199 15.84 4.71 -6.58
N PRO A 200 17.14 4.50 -6.90
CA PRO A 200 17.65 3.24 -7.45
C PRO A 200 17.57 2.05 -6.50
N TYR A 201 17.52 2.28 -5.19
CA TYR A 201 17.53 1.23 -4.17
C TYR A 201 16.20 1.10 -3.41
N LEU A 202 15.23 1.98 -3.66
CA LEU A 202 13.95 1.96 -2.97
C LEU A 202 13.14 0.74 -3.40
N ARG A 203 12.82 -0.14 -2.45
CA ARG A 203 11.85 -1.22 -2.67
C ARG A 203 10.45 -0.63 -2.65
N ILE A 204 9.64 -1.00 -3.64
CA ILE A 204 8.29 -0.48 -3.80
C ILE A 204 7.29 -1.62 -4.01
N ALA A 205 6.18 -1.59 -3.30
CA ALA A 205 5.06 -2.51 -3.47
C ALA A 205 3.82 -1.74 -3.92
N PHE A 206 3.19 -2.22 -4.99
CA PHE A 206 1.90 -1.72 -5.46
C PHE A 206 0.81 -2.67 -4.97
N VAL A 207 -0.22 -2.15 -4.31
CA VAL A 207 -1.37 -2.96 -3.88
C VAL A 207 -2.20 -3.43 -5.07
N ALA A 208 -3.07 -4.39 -4.84
CA ALA A 208 -4.01 -4.91 -5.84
C ALA A 208 -3.30 -5.23 -7.18
N LEU A 209 -2.14 -5.91 -7.12
CA LEU A 209 -1.34 -6.31 -8.29
C LEU A 209 -1.03 -5.14 -9.26
N ALA A 210 -0.84 -3.91 -8.72
CA ALA A 210 -0.72 -2.68 -9.52
C ALA A 210 -1.90 -2.45 -10.48
N GLY A 211 -3.12 -2.88 -10.09
CA GLY A 211 -4.29 -2.86 -10.98
C GLY A 211 -4.09 -3.68 -12.27
N LEU A 212 -3.22 -4.67 -12.27
CA LEU A 212 -2.81 -5.50 -13.43
C LEU A 212 -2.03 -4.73 -14.52
N ALA A 213 -1.44 -3.59 -14.19
CA ALA A 213 -0.66 -2.77 -15.14
C ALA A 213 0.43 -3.56 -15.90
N PRO A 214 1.19 -4.50 -15.28
CA PRO A 214 2.20 -5.27 -16.00
C PRO A 214 1.67 -6.10 -17.17
N LEU A 215 0.38 -6.50 -17.17
CA LEU A 215 -0.23 -7.23 -18.27
C LEU A 215 -0.33 -6.42 -19.58
N HIS A 216 -0.11 -5.11 -19.51
CA HIS A 216 -0.07 -4.24 -20.70
C HIS A 216 1.31 -4.19 -21.40
N HIS A 217 2.27 -5.05 -21.01
CA HIS A 217 3.63 -5.05 -21.58
C HIS A 217 3.66 -5.24 -23.10
N GLU A 218 2.80 -6.11 -23.65
CA GLU A 218 2.71 -6.30 -25.12
C GLU A 218 2.13 -5.06 -25.81
N ARG A 219 1.10 -4.43 -25.20
CA ARG A 219 0.56 -3.18 -25.72
C ARG A 219 1.59 -2.05 -25.68
N LEU A 220 2.39 -1.98 -24.61
CA LEU A 220 3.49 -1.02 -24.53
C LEU A 220 4.51 -1.24 -25.65
N ALA A 221 4.93 -2.48 -25.87
CA ALA A 221 5.86 -2.83 -26.96
C ALA A 221 5.30 -2.47 -28.33
N ALA A 222 4.01 -2.75 -28.57
CA ALA A 222 3.34 -2.39 -29.83
C ALA A 222 3.24 -0.86 -30.06
N ARG A 223 3.49 -0.04 -29.04
CA ARG A 223 3.51 1.42 -29.09
C ARG A 223 4.93 2.00 -29.03
N GLY A 224 5.96 1.16 -29.24
CA GLY A 224 7.37 1.58 -29.26
C GLY A 224 8.00 1.77 -27.88
N GLY A 225 7.33 1.34 -26.80
CA GLY A 225 7.88 1.33 -25.45
C GLY A 225 8.48 -0.02 -25.08
N ALA A 226 9.21 -0.06 -23.97
CA ALA A 226 9.73 -1.28 -23.36
C ALA A 226 9.77 -1.11 -21.83
N LEU A 227 9.50 -2.18 -21.08
CA LEU A 227 9.67 -2.17 -19.63
C LEU A 227 11.13 -2.38 -19.21
N GLY A 228 11.98 -2.83 -20.13
CA GLY A 228 13.32 -3.24 -19.79
C GLY A 228 13.37 -4.58 -19.02
N PRO A 229 14.50 -4.89 -18.35
CA PRO A 229 14.60 -6.02 -17.43
C PRO A 229 13.61 -5.87 -16.26
N LEU A 230 13.18 -7.00 -15.69
CA LEU A 230 12.35 -6.98 -14.51
C LEU A 230 13.08 -6.29 -13.34
N ASP A 231 12.42 -5.30 -12.75
CA ASP A 231 12.96 -4.56 -11.61
C ASP A 231 12.86 -5.41 -10.34
N PRO A 232 13.97 -5.85 -9.73
CA PRO A 232 13.95 -6.72 -8.56
C PRO A 232 13.43 -6.04 -7.29
N HIS A 233 13.26 -4.73 -7.32
CA HIS A 233 12.78 -3.91 -6.20
C HIS A 233 11.32 -3.48 -6.35
N VAL A 234 10.60 -3.95 -7.37
CA VAL A 234 9.16 -3.75 -7.53
C VAL A 234 8.40 -4.99 -7.10
N TYR A 235 7.39 -4.81 -6.25
CA TYR A 235 6.55 -5.86 -5.69
C TYR A 235 5.07 -5.60 -6.00
N TYR A 236 4.31 -6.69 -6.01
CA TYR A 236 2.88 -6.69 -6.33
C TYR A 236 2.13 -7.42 -5.20
N GLU A 237 1.32 -6.69 -4.50
CA GLU A 237 0.54 -7.19 -3.38
C GLU A 237 -0.83 -7.70 -3.89
N THR A 238 -1.32 -8.82 -3.34
CA THR A 238 -2.37 -9.65 -3.95
C THR A 238 -3.81 -9.29 -3.57
N SER A 239 -4.03 -8.27 -2.76
CA SER A 239 -5.38 -7.93 -2.29
C SER A 239 -6.43 -7.87 -3.40
N SER A 240 -7.63 -8.36 -3.08
CA SER A 240 -8.80 -8.38 -3.97
C SER A 240 -8.68 -9.23 -5.25
N TYR A 241 -7.54 -9.91 -5.46
CA TYR A 241 -7.32 -10.77 -6.63
C TYR A 241 -7.19 -12.25 -6.26
N GLY A 242 -7.73 -13.12 -7.12
CA GLY A 242 -7.68 -14.57 -6.97
C GLY A 242 -6.72 -15.22 -7.97
N THR A 243 -6.76 -16.57 -8.00
CA THR A 243 -5.86 -17.46 -8.76
C THR A 243 -5.60 -17.00 -10.19
N ARG A 244 -6.64 -16.64 -10.94
CA ARG A 244 -6.50 -16.32 -12.39
C ARG A 244 -5.67 -15.07 -12.62
N ALA A 245 -5.90 -14.02 -11.84
CA ALA A 245 -5.16 -12.77 -11.97
C ALA A 245 -3.71 -12.93 -11.50
N ILE A 246 -3.50 -13.65 -10.39
CA ILE A 246 -2.17 -13.94 -9.86
C ILE A 246 -1.38 -14.80 -10.87
N ASP A 247 -1.95 -15.88 -11.42
CA ASP A 247 -1.29 -16.72 -12.44
C ASP A 247 -0.93 -15.90 -13.70
N ALA A 248 -1.86 -15.06 -14.17
CA ALA A 248 -1.60 -14.21 -15.32
C ALA A 248 -0.43 -13.25 -15.06
N LEU A 249 -0.38 -12.63 -13.87
CA LEU A 249 0.69 -11.70 -13.53
C LEU A 249 2.04 -12.41 -13.37
N ILE A 250 2.08 -13.59 -12.73
CA ILE A 250 3.31 -14.39 -12.57
C ILE A 250 3.96 -14.70 -13.91
N ARG A 251 3.18 -14.93 -14.96
CA ARG A 251 3.72 -15.19 -16.31
C ARG A 251 4.49 -14.01 -16.89
N VAL A 252 4.24 -12.80 -16.39
CA VAL A 252 4.91 -11.56 -16.83
C VAL A 252 6.06 -11.20 -15.90
N VAL A 253 5.83 -11.22 -14.58
CA VAL A 253 6.78 -10.68 -13.60
C VAL A 253 7.51 -11.74 -12.77
N GLY A 254 7.16 -13.01 -12.92
CA GLY A 254 7.71 -14.10 -12.08
C GLY A 254 7.04 -14.19 -10.71
N VAL A 255 7.48 -15.17 -9.93
CA VAL A 255 6.96 -15.47 -8.58
C VAL A 255 7.51 -14.52 -7.52
N ASP A 256 8.78 -14.17 -7.67
CA ASP A 256 9.58 -13.46 -6.66
C ASP A 256 9.02 -12.11 -6.18
N PRO A 257 8.37 -11.30 -7.03
CA PRO A 257 7.85 -10.00 -6.58
C PRO A 257 6.44 -10.07 -5.99
N ILE A 258 5.80 -11.25 -5.91
CA ILE A 258 4.42 -11.35 -5.43
C ILE A 258 4.40 -11.49 -3.92
N VAL A 259 3.65 -10.62 -3.22
CA VAL A 259 3.52 -10.61 -1.76
C VAL A 259 2.06 -10.67 -1.34
N LEU A 260 1.79 -11.34 -0.22
CA LEU A 260 0.44 -11.42 0.35
C LEU A 260 0.02 -10.07 0.94
N GLY A 261 -1.18 -9.63 0.58
CA GLY A 261 -1.97 -8.67 1.33
C GLY A 261 -3.44 -9.08 1.31
N SER A 262 -4.10 -8.96 2.43
CA SER A 262 -5.51 -9.30 2.53
C SER A 262 -6.45 -8.15 2.25
N ASP A 263 -6.01 -6.92 2.44
CA ASP A 263 -6.84 -5.71 2.39
C ASP A 263 -8.00 -5.73 3.41
N ARG A 264 -7.87 -6.53 4.49
CA ARG A 264 -8.90 -6.53 5.53
C ARG A 264 -9.10 -5.14 6.12
N PRO A 265 -10.32 -4.71 6.37
CA PRO A 265 -11.58 -5.47 6.35
C PRO A 265 -12.31 -5.44 5.00
N TYR A 266 -11.75 -4.87 3.96
CA TYR A 266 -12.46 -4.64 2.68
C TYR A 266 -12.45 -5.87 1.77
N ALA A 267 -11.46 -6.76 1.93
CA ALA A 267 -11.37 -8.03 1.23
C ALA A 267 -10.87 -9.14 2.15
N GLU A 268 -10.91 -10.38 1.66
CA GLU A 268 -10.31 -11.55 2.30
C GLU A 268 -9.28 -12.18 1.36
N PRO A 269 -8.16 -12.67 1.89
CA PRO A 269 -7.15 -13.30 1.05
C PRO A 269 -7.69 -14.59 0.45
N VAL A 270 -7.39 -14.80 -0.83
CA VAL A 270 -7.73 -16.02 -1.55
C VAL A 270 -6.48 -16.91 -1.61
N ASP A 271 -6.62 -18.20 -1.29
CA ASP A 271 -5.57 -19.17 -1.60
C ASP A 271 -5.47 -19.30 -3.13
N PRO A 272 -4.34 -18.95 -3.74
CA PRO A 272 -4.20 -19.00 -5.19
C PRO A 272 -4.12 -20.43 -5.75
N GLY A 273 -3.95 -21.46 -4.90
CA GLY A 273 -3.90 -22.85 -5.35
C GLY A 273 -2.71 -23.18 -6.26
N LEU A 274 -1.61 -22.43 -6.16
CA LEU A 274 -0.42 -22.59 -7.01
C LEU A 274 0.69 -23.45 -6.35
N GLY A 275 0.34 -24.18 -5.31
CA GLY A 275 1.20 -25.12 -4.60
C GLY A 275 2.00 -24.52 -3.45
N ASP A 276 2.55 -25.39 -2.60
CA ASP A 276 3.18 -25.03 -1.31
C ASP A 276 4.39 -24.11 -1.48
N ALA A 277 5.20 -24.32 -2.51
CA ALA A 277 6.38 -23.49 -2.79
C ALA A 277 5.98 -22.05 -3.09
N PHE A 278 4.93 -21.87 -3.89
CA PHE A 278 4.40 -20.53 -4.18
C PHE A 278 3.78 -19.90 -2.93
N THR A 279 3.00 -20.67 -2.18
CA THR A 279 2.40 -20.20 -0.92
C THR A 279 3.47 -19.74 0.07
N HIS A 280 4.57 -20.50 0.19
CA HIS A 280 5.71 -20.08 1.04
C HIS A 280 6.38 -18.79 0.50
N ALA A 281 6.60 -18.67 -0.80
CA ALA A 281 7.15 -17.46 -1.40
C ALA A 281 6.24 -16.27 -1.12
N LEU A 282 4.95 -16.38 -1.44
CA LEU A 282 3.93 -15.36 -1.29
C LEU A 282 3.79 -14.85 0.15
N THR A 283 3.79 -15.78 1.13
CA THR A 283 3.43 -15.45 2.52
C THR A 283 4.63 -15.21 3.44
N THR A 284 5.83 -15.58 3.00
CA THR A 284 7.01 -15.59 3.90
C THR A 284 8.26 -15.02 3.24
N ALA A 285 8.76 -15.63 2.17
CA ALA A 285 10.06 -15.26 1.61
C ALA A 285 10.03 -13.86 0.94
N ASN A 286 9.06 -13.63 0.06
CA ASN A 286 8.94 -12.36 -0.65
C ASN A 286 8.58 -11.18 0.28
N PRO A 287 7.62 -11.32 1.24
CA PRO A 287 7.38 -10.28 2.24
C PRO A 287 8.61 -9.91 3.05
N ARG A 288 9.39 -10.91 3.50
CA ARG A 288 10.64 -10.63 4.23
C ARG A 288 11.63 -9.85 3.38
N HIS A 289 11.79 -10.25 2.10
CA HIS A 289 12.68 -9.53 1.19
C HIS A 289 12.19 -8.10 0.92
N LEU A 290 10.89 -7.91 0.71
CA LEU A 290 10.30 -6.56 0.60
C LEU A 290 10.66 -5.72 1.84
N LEU A 291 10.46 -6.25 3.04
CA LEU A 291 10.58 -5.47 4.28
C LEU A 291 12.02 -5.21 4.68
N THR A 292 12.93 -6.18 4.47
CA THR A 292 14.29 -6.12 5.02
C THR A 292 15.38 -5.96 3.96
N GLY A 293 15.09 -6.25 2.69
CA GLY A 293 16.11 -6.36 1.64
C GLY A 293 17.02 -7.60 1.79
N ALA A 294 16.73 -8.47 2.78
CA ALA A 294 17.53 -9.68 2.98
C ALA A 294 17.42 -10.62 1.78
N PRO A 295 18.48 -11.37 1.41
CA PRO A 295 18.43 -12.32 0.29
C PRO A 295 17.29 -13.32 0.44
N ARG A 296 16.61 -13.64 -0.66
CA ARG A 296 15.49 -14.61 -0.66
C ARG A 296 15.92 -16.03 -0.36
N CYS A 297 17.17 -16.36 -0.65
CA CYS A 297 17.76 -17.66 -0.38
C CYS A 297 18.96 -17.52 0.56
N PRO A 298 18.97 -18.21 1.70
CA PRO A 298 20.16 -18.25 2.58
C PRO A 298 21.28 -19.14 2.02
N CYS A 299 21.18 -19.59 0.76
CA CYS A 299 22.19 -20.47 0.17
C CYS A 299 23.51 -19.73 -0.04
N PRO A 300 24.63 -20.19 0.60
CA PRO A 300 25.94 -19.55 0.44
C PRO A 300 26.51 -19.62 -0.98
N ARG A 301 25.84 -20.33 -1.89
CA ARG A 301 26.25 -20.54 -3.29
C ARG A 301 25.48 -19.67 -4.29
N CYS A 302 24.48 -18.89 -3.86
CA CYS A 302 23.88 -17.90 -4.73
C CYS A 302 24.80 -16.69 -4.79
N PRO A 303 25.33 -16.32 -5.98
CA PRO A 303 26.14 -15.11 -6.09
C PRO A 303 25.26 -13.92 -5.67
N ALA A 304 25.81 -13.06 -4.81
CA ALA A 304 25.18 -11.79 -4.50
C ALA A 304 24.94 -11.08 -5.84
N ALA A 305 23.69 -10.70 -6.09
CA ALA A 305 23.37 -9.88 -7.25
C ALA A 305 24.16 -8.57 -7.14
N SER A 306 25.18 -8.45 -7.98
CA SER A 306 26.02 -7.26 -8.15
C SER A 306 25.27 -6.19 -8.94
#